data_759d821d564b81bb62662bfc5952fbea
#
_entry.id   759d821d564b81bb62662bfc5952fbea
#
_cell.length_a   1.000
_cell.length_b   1.000
_cell.length_c   1.000
_cell.angle_alpha   90.00
_cell.angle_beta   90.00
_cell.angle_gamma   90.00
#
_symmetry.space_group_name_H-M   'P 1'
#
loop_
_entity.id
_entity.type
_entity.pdbx_description
1 polymer ?
#
loop_
_entity_poly.entity_id
_entity_poly.type
_entity_poly.pdbx_seq_one_letter_code
_entity_poly.pdbx_strand_id
1 'polypeptide(L)'
;MRMKIVMQKISILFILGILFCFPTNVSAGESCKGTDTLVYKPYKDTVRLTKAQVYDLNSSESLLFYKPRAFEFVTNVPSDMAMFGKAVVAKKNLPKIGMLIGATAILVALDQPLLDAAQQFGRYIHLDAERKFTRAISFNIGSFAVPVLDVPQNLNSAFYFIGEGWPSILVAGSFYGYGIFTNDYRARQTSSQLAEMFFTLAITTQVLKRITGRQSPFNSTTPGGEWHPFTKPSVYQADVSNYDAFPSGHLATIMATVTILSGNYPDSKFIKPVGYSIMGLLGYAMMNNGVHWAGDYPIAIAIGYTCGKIALSHGQKKISKPSKVSGYKSSLMPMFLGQNGYGLSYRLTF
;
A
#
# COMPACT_ATOMS: atom_id res chain seq x y z
N MET A 1 -15.62 33.07 10.16
CA MET A 1 -14.92 33.28 8.89
C MET A 1 -13.41 33.01 8.96
N ARG A 2 -12.65 33.56 9.96
CA ARG A 2 -11.18 33.30 10.09
C ARG A 2 -10.80 31.83 10.31
N MET A 3 -11.57 31.07 11.08
CA MET A 3 -11.29 29.64 11.35
C MET A 3 -11.44 28.75 10.11
N LYS A 4 -12.41 29.03 9.21
CA LYS A 4 -12.55 28.32 7.92
C LYS A 4 -11.32 28.49 7.01
N ILE A 5 -10.75 29.69 6.96
CA ILE A 5 -9.55 30.00 6.16
C ILE A 5 -8.31 29.31 6.74
N VAL A 6 -8.20 29.22 8.07
CA VAL A 6 -7.09 28.51 8.74
C VAL A 6 -7.17 27.00 8.48
N MET A 7 -8.36 26.40 8.58
CA MET A 7 -8.60 24.97 8.34
C MET A 7 -8.37 24.62 6.87
N GLN A 8 -8.78 25.48 5.93
CA GLN A 8 -8.53 25.29 4.50
C GLN A 8 -7.02 25.35 4.17
N LYS A 9 -6.27 26.24 4.84
CA LYS A 9 -4.80 26.29 4.74
C LYS A 9 -4.13 25.07 5.38
N ILE A 10 -4.64 24.54 6.48
CA ILE A 10 -4.14 23.32 7.13
C ILE A 10 -4.41 22.10 6.23
N SER A 11 -5.59 22.00 5.60
CA SER A 11 -5.89 20.91 4.66
C SER A 11 -5.00 20.96 3.42
N ILE A 12 -4.73 22.14 2.87
CA ILE A 12 -3.80 22.33 1.74
C ILE A 12 -2.36 22.04 2.18
N LEU A 13 -1.94 22.46 3.37
CA LEU A 13 -0.62 22.15 3.93
C LEU A 13 -0.46 20.67 4.24
N PHE A 14 -1.52 19.96 4.64
CA PHE A 14 -1.51 18.52 4.89
C PHE A 14 -1.43 17.72 3.58
N ILE A 15 -2.16 18.13 2.55
CA ILE A 15 -2.06 17.59 1.19
C ILE A 15 -0.67 17.88 0.59
N LEU A 16 -0.17 19.09 0.76
CA LEU A 16 1.20 19.47 0.39
C LEU A 16 2.24 18.72 1.23
N GLY A 17 2.00 18.49 2.52
CA GLY A 17 2.88 17.71 3.39
C GLY A 17 3.01 16.25 2.96
N ILE A 18 1.93 15.63 2.45
CA ILE A 18 1.97 14.30 1.83
C ILE A 18 2.78 14.36 0.53
N LEU A 19 2.66 15.44 -0.24
CA LEU A 19 3.45 15.68 -1.46
C LEU A 19 4.93 15.98 -1.13
N PHE A 20 5.22 16.59 0.04
CA PHE A 20 6.58 16.87 0.53
C PHE A 20 7.22 15.74 1.33
N CYS A 21 6.53 14.64 1.61
CA CYS A 21 7.15 13.39 2.08
C CYS A 21 7.96 12.66 0.98
N PHE A 22 8.11 13.24 -0.19
CA PHE A 22 9.28 12.94 -1.03
C PHE A 22 10.52 13.36 -0.24
N PRO A 23 11.54 12.52 -0.13
CA PRO A 23 12.77 12.85 0.56
C PRO A 23 13.49 13.99 -0.18
N THR A 24 13.11 15.24 0.10
CA THR A 24 13.83 16.44 -0.37
C THR A 24 15.10 16.68 0.45
N ASN A 25 15.32 15.91 1.51
CA ASN A 25 16.54 15.86 2.28
C ASN A 25 17.09 14.43 2.37
N VAL A 26 17.33 13.81 1.22
CA VAL A 26 18.52 12.97 1.14
C VAL A 26 19.69 13.96 1.18
N SER A 27 20.37 14.03 2.32
CA SER A 27 21.77 14.50 2.38
C SER A 27 22.42 14.11 1.07
N ALA A 28 23.15 15.02 0.45
CA ALA A 28 23.84 14.83 -0.82
C ALA A 28 24.92 13.74 -0.77
N GLY A 29 24.53 12.54 -0.40
CA GLY A 29 25.09 11.29 -0.86
C GLY A 29 24.39 11.02 -2.17
N GLU A 30 25.13 10.97 -3.23
CA GLU A 30 24.79 10.73 -4.62
C GLU A 30 23.38 10.17 -4.82
N SER A 31 22.48 10.96 -5.40
CA SER A 31 21.20 10.49 -5.89
C SER A 31 21.47 9.18 -6.64
N CYS A 32 21.05 8.06 -6.09
CA CYS A 32 21.17 6.76 -6.77
C CYS A 32 20.28 6.81 -8.01
N LYS A 33 20.77 7.42 -9.08
CA LYS A 33 20.21 7.24 -10.41
C LYS A 33 20.34 5.76 -10.71
N GLY A 34 19.20 5.14 -11.04
CA GLY A 34 19.21 3.75 -11.45
C GLY A 34 20.12 3.56 -12.67
N THR A 35 20.99 2.57 -12.62
CA THR A 35 21.86 2.23 -13.74
C THR A 35 21.02 1.53 -14.81
N ASP A 36 20.98 2.14 -16.00
CA ASP A 36 20.26 1.54 -17.13
C ASP A 36 20.90 0.22 -17.56
N THR A 37 20.08 -0.79 -17.73
CA THR A 37 20.49 -2.10 -18.22
C THR A 37 19.43 -2.75 -19.09
N LEU A 38 19.85 -3.65 -19.94
CA LEU A 38 18.97 -4.53 -20.73
C LEU A 38 18.98 -5.91 -20.10
N VAL A 39 17.80 -6.42 -19.79
CA VAL A 39 17.66 -7.75 -19.17
C VAL A 39 16.59 -8.56 -19.88
N TYR A 40 16.75 -9.88 -19.84
CA TYR A 40 15.72 -10.82 -20.30
C TYR A 40 14.66 -10.97 -19.22
N LYS A 41 13.42 -10.58 -19.53
CA LYS A 41 12.23 -10.79 -18.67
C LYS A 41 11.42 -11.95 -19.22
N PRO A 42 11.15 -13.00 -18.42
CA PRO A 42 10.22 -14.05 -18.81
C PRO A 42 8.82 -13.46 -19.02
N TYR A 43 8.19 -13.82 -20.13
CA TYR A 43 6.82 -13.40 -20.43
C TYR A 43 6.06 -14.54 -21.09
N LYS A 44 5.15 -15.17 -20.32
CA LYS A 44 4.50 -16.43 -20.71
C LYS A 44 5.58 -17.45 -21.11
N ASP A 45 5.55 -17.97 -22.33
CA ASP A 45 6.52 -18.94 -22.83
C ASP A 45 7.69 -18.31 -23.59
N THR A 46 7.87 -16.99 -23.51
CA THR A 46 8.93 -16.26 -24.23
C THR A 46 9.77 -15.41 -23.28
N VAL A 47 11.05 -15.27 -23.61
CA VAL A 47 11.97 -14.34 -22.94
C VAL A 47 12.15 -13.12 -23.81
N ARG A 48 11.74 -11.96 -23.31
CA ARG A 48 11.88 -10.68 -24.03
C ARG A 48 12.94 -9.80 -23.40
N LEU A 49 13.74 -9.17 -24.27
CA LEU A 49 14.65 -8.12 -23.85
C LEU A 49 13.84 -6.89 -23.44
N THR A 50 14.07 -6.37 -22.23
CA THR A 50 13.39 -5.18 -21.72
C THR A 50 14.36 -4.24 -21.02
N LYS A 51 14.05 -2.94 -21.05
CA LYS A 51 14.82 -1.94 -20.32
C LYS A 51 14.53 -2.08 -18.81
N ALA A 52 15.58 -2.00 -18.01
CA ALA A 52 15.49 -2.02 -16.57
C ALA A 52 16.51 -1.06 -15.96
N GLN A 53 16.29 -0.69 -14.71
CA GLN A 53 17.24 0.08 -13.90
C GLN A 53 17.51 -0.65 -12.60
N VAL A 54 18.77 -0.61 -12.18
CA VAL A 54 19.23 -1.24 -10.93
C VAL A 54 19.48 -0.14 -9.89
N TYR A 55 18.90 -0.33 -8.72
CA TYR A 55 19.05 0.58 -7.56
C TYR A 55 19.72 -0.18 -6.42
N ASP A 56 20.87 0.30 -6.00
CA ASP A 56 21.63 -0.29 -4.92
C ASP A 56 20.97 0.03 -3.56
N LEU A 57 20.69 -1.00 -2.77
CA LEU A 57 20.19 -0.85 -1.40
C LEU A 57 21.34 -0.84 -0.39
N ASN A 58 22.31 -1.73 -0.61
CA ASN A 58 23.49 -1.89 0.24
C ASN A 58 24.61 -2.60 -0.55
N SER A 59 25.70 -2.95 0.14
CA SER A 59 26.82 -3.64 -0.48
C SER A 59 26.51 -5.03 -1.05
N SER A 60 25.44 -5.68 -0.58
CA SER A 60 25.08 -7.07 -0.93
C SER A 60 23.78 -7.21 -1.75
N GLU A 61 22.95 -6.17 -1.79
CA GLU A 61 21.61 -6.25 -2.38
C GLU A 61 21.30 -5.04 -3.25
N SER A 62 20.57 -5.31 -4.34
CA SER A 62 20.01 -4.29 -5.25
C SER A 62 18.57 -4.64 -5.62
N LEU A 63 17.80 -3.63 -6.01
CA LEU A 63 16.50 -3.79 -6.63
C LEU A 63 16.60 -3.50 -8.13
N LEU A 64 16.11 -4.41 -8.94
CA LEU A 64 15.93 -4.23 -10.37
C LEU A 64 14.48 -3.82 -10.65
N PHE A 65 14.27 -2.71 -11.34
CA PHE A 65 12.97 -2.27 -11.79
C PHE A 65 12.90 -2.33 -13.32
N TYR A 66 11.92 -3.07 -13.83
CA TYR A 66 11.63 -3.08 -15.25
C TYR A 66 10.87 -1.80 -15.65
N LYS A 67 11.09 -1.35 -16.89
CA LYS A 67 10.25 -0.29 -17.45
C LYS A 67 8.80 -0.77 -17.53
N PRO A 68 7.81 -0.12 -16.87
CA PRO A 68 6.43 -0.56 -16.94
C PRO A 68 5.89 -0.40 -18.36
N ARG A 69 5.02 -1.32 -18.79
CA ARG A 69 4.29 -1.22 -20.05
C ARG A 69 3.07 -0.33 -19.87
N ALA A 70 2.62 0.26 -20.96
CA ALA A 70 1.33 0.92 -20.97
C ALA A 70 0.24 -0.09 -20.60
N PHE A 71 -0.67 0.30 -19.68
CA PHE A 71 -1.79 -0.51 -19.19
C PHE A 71 -1.40 -1.82 -18.47
N GLU A 72 -0.14 -2.02 -18.07
CA GLU A 72 0.30 -3.19 -17.28
C GLU A 72 -0.54 -3.32 -16.00
N PHE A 73 -0.87 -2.22 -15.36
CA PHE A 73 -1.70 -2.14 -14.15
C PHE A 73 -3.15 -2.64 -14.33
N VAL A 74 -3.65 -2.73 -15.55
CA VAL A 74 -4.96 -3.34 -15.85
C VAL A 74 -4.79 -4.78 -16.30
N THR A 75 -3.80 -5.04 -17.16
CA THR A 75 -3.62 -6.39 -17.72
C THR A 75 -3.14 -7.42 -16.70
N ASN A 76 -2.56 -6.98 -15.57
CA ASN A 76 -2.16 -7.86 -14.46
C ASN A 76 -3.34 -8.29 -13.59
N VAL A 77 -4.44 -7.53 -13.54
CA VAL A 77 -5.57 -7.75 -12.61
C VAL A 77 -6.10 -9.19 -12.59
N PRO A 78 -6.34 -9.88 -13.72
CA PRO A 78 -6.79 -11.27 -13.69
C PRO A 78 -5.79 -12.22 -13.01
N SER A 79 -4.48 -12.03 -13.26
CA SER A 79 -3.44 -12.83 -12.60
C SER A 79 -3.35 -12.54 -11.12
N ASP A 80 -3.54 -11.28 -10.72
CA ASP A 80 -3.52 -10.84 -9.32
C ASP A 80 -4.66 -11.44 -8.52
N MET A 81 -5.86 -11.46 -9.11
CA MET A 81 -7.01 -12.13 -8.51
C MET A 81 -6.76 -13.63 -8.32
N ALA A 82 -6.13 -14.29 -9.30
CA ALA A 82 -5.74 -15.69 -9.17
C ALA A 82 -4.65 -15.88 -8.09
N MET A 83 -3.67 -14.98 -8.00
CA MET A 83 -2.64 -14.99 -6.95
C MET A 83 -3.25 -14.75 -5.57
N PHE A 84 -4.18 -13.81 -5.45
CA PHE A 84 -4.91 -13.55 -4.21
C PHE A 84 -5.69 -14.79 -3.76
N GLY A 85 -6.48 -15.41 -4.65
CA GLY A 85 -7.20 -16.64 -4.36
C GLY A 85 -6.27 -17.78 -3.92
N LYS A 86 -5.14 -17.98 -4.62
CA LYS A 86 -4.12 -18.97 -4.22
C LYS A 86 -3.52 -18.65 -2.84
N ALA A 87 -3.30 -17.37 -2.51
CA ALA A 87 -2.77 -16.97 -1.21
C ALA A 87 -3.73 -17.32 -0.07
N VAL A 88 -5.05 -17.14 -0.29
CA VAL A 88 -6.09 -17.47 0.68
C VAL A 88 -6.18 -18.98 0.94
N VAL A 89 -6.11 -19.82 -0.11
CA VAL A 89 -6.28 -21.28 0.06
C VAL A 89 -4.98 -22.02 0.36
N ALA A 90 -3.83 -21.36 0.34
CA ALA A 90 -2.53 -22.01 0.55
C ALA A 90 -2.41 -22.57 1.96
N LYS A 91 -2.14 -23.87 2.09
CA LYS A 91 -2.01 -24.58 3.38
C LYS A 91 -1.11 -23.86 4.40
N LYS A 92 0.01 -23.28 3.94
CA LYS A 92 0.94 -22.51 4.78
C LYS A 92 0.35 -21.22 5.38
N ASN A 93 -0.74 -20.69 4.81
CA ASN A 93 -1.41 -19.49 5.28
C ASN A 93 -2.64 -19.78 6.18
N LEU A 94 -3.15 -21.01 6.19
CA LEU A 94 -4.34 -21.38 6.96
C LEU A 94 -4.23 -21.02 8.45
N PRO A 95 -3.10 -21.25 9.16
CA PRO A 95 -2.99 -20.83 10.57
C PRO A 95 -3.10 -19.31 10.74
N LYS A 96 -2.50 -18.53 9.82
CA LYS A 96 -2.58 -17.06 9.85
C LYS A 96 -4.01 -16.58 9.57
N ILE A 97 -4.70 -17.22 8.65
CA ILE A 97 -6.10 -16.93 8.33
C ILE A 97 -7.00 -17.27 9.51
N GLY A 98 -6.76 -18.41 10.18
CA GLY A 98 -7.48 -18.78 11.41
C GLY A 98 -7.28 -17.74 12.52
N MET A 99 -6.06 -17.28 12.76
CA MET A 99 -5.78 -16.21 13.72
C MET A 99 -6.46 -14.89 13.31
N LEU A 100 -6.46 -14.55 12.04
CA LEU A 100 -7.10 -13.35 11.51
C LEU A 100 -8.62 -13.38 11.71
N ILE A 101 -9.26 -14.52 11.42
CA ILE A 101 -10.69 -14.72 11.66
C ILE A 101 -11.00 -14.65 13.15
N GLY A 102 -10.20 -15.29 14.00
CA GLY A 102 -10.36 -15.23 15.46
C GLY A 102 -10.23 -13.80 16.00
N ALA A 103 -9.21 -13.05 15.58
CA ALA A 103 -9.05 -11.65 15.95
C ALA A 103 -10.24 -10.79 15.47
N THR A 104 -10.71 -11.02 14.26
CA THR A 104 -11.89 -10.34 13.71
C THR A 104 -13.13 -10.64 14.55
N ALA A 105 -13.37 -11.92 14.89
CA ALA A 105 -14.52 -12.33 15.70
C ALA A 105 -14.50 -11.70 17.12
N ILE A 106 -13.32 -11.62 17.74
CA ILE A 106 -13.16 -10.94 19.04
C ILE A 106 -13.51 -9.44 18.90
N LEU A 107 -12.99 -8.77 17.88
CA LEU A 107 -13.29 -7.35 17.69
C LEU A 107 -14.75 -7.12 17.35
N VAL A 108 -15.38 -7.99 16.54
CA VAL A 108 -16.83 -7.92 16.24
C VAL A 108 -17.65 -8.03 17.54
N ALA A 109 -17.26 -8.92 18.46
CA ALA A 109 -17.92 -9.03 19.77
C ALA A 109 -17.71 -7.79 20.66
N LEU A 110 -16.65 -7.04 20.45
CA LEU A 110 -16.30 -5.82 21.18
C LEU A 110 -16.64 -4.52 20.43
N ASP A 111 -17.26 -4.60 19.26
CA ASP A 111 -17.47 -3.44 18.38
C ASP A 111 -18.22 -2.29 19.04
N GLN A 112 -19.32 -2.60 19.75
CA GLN A 112 -20.10 -1.53 20.40
C GLN A 112 -19.32 -0.81 21.50
N PRO A 113 -18.73 -1.51 22.50
CA PRO A 113 -17.96 -0.81 23.54
C PRO A 113 -16.73 -0.07 22.99
N LEU A 114 -16.08 -0.59 21.94
CA LEU A 114 -14.95 0.09 21.31
C LEU A 114 -15.40 1.36 20.54
N LEU A 115 -16.52 1.29 19.86
CA LEU A 115 -17.11 2.44 19.17
C LEU A 115 -17.49 3.53 20.18
N ASP A 116 -18.21 3.15 21.24
CA ASP A 116 -18.65 4.07 22.30
C ASP A 116 -17.45 4.77 22.95
N ALA A 117 -16.39 4.00 23.27
CA ALA A 117 -15.16 4.53 23.84
C ALA A 117 -14.46 5.50 22.88
N ALA A 118 -14.37 5.18 21.59
CA ALA A 118 -13.76 6.04 20.58
C ALA A 118 -14.53 7.35 20.42
N GLN A 119 -15.85 7.28 20.37
CA GLN A 119 -16.70 8.47 20.27
C GLN A 119 -16.69 9.30 21.57
N GLN A 120 -16.64 8.65 22.74
CA GLN A 120 -16.50 9.36 24.01
C GLN A 120 -15.17 10.12 24.09
N PHE A 121 -14.08 9.48 23.67
CA PHE A 121 -12.78 10.13 23.59
C PHE A 121 -12.79 11.29 22.59
N GLY A 122 -13.43 11.11 21.41
CA GLY A 122 -13.61 12.19 20.43
C GLY A 122 -14.32 13.41 21.02
N ARG A 123 -15.40 13.20 21.77
CA ARG A 123 -16.10 14.26 22.49
C ARG A 123 -15.21 14.93 23.55
N TYR A 124 -14.43 14.14 24.30
CA TYR A 124 -13.50 14.65 25.31
C TYR A 124 -12.44 15.59 24.72
N ILE A 125 -11.86 15.23 23.57
CA ILE A 125 -10.85 16.06 22.88
C ILE A 125 -11.45 17.09 21.92
N HIS A 126 -12.78 17.27 21.93
CA HIS A 126 -13.52 18.19 21.05
C HIS A 126 -13.27 17.95 19.56
N LEU A 127 -13.06 16.69 19.16
CA LEU A 127 -12.94 16.30 17.76
C LEU A 127 -14.34 16.09 17.16
N ASP A 128 -14.72 16.96 16.25
CA ASP A 128 -16.00 16.92 15.58
C ASP A 128 -16.18 15.60 14.79
N ALA A 129 -17.17 14.79 15.19
CA ALA A 129 -17.47 13.51 14.59
C ALA A 129 -18.20 13.61 13.23
N GLU A 130 -18.79 14.77 12.93
CA GLU A 130 -19.54 14.93 11.68
C GLU A 130 -18.64 14.86 10.45
N ARG A 131 -19.09 14.15 9.43
CA ARG A 131 -18.45 14.12 8.12
C ARG A 131 -18.77 15.40 7.37
N LYS A 132 -17.85 16.36 7.40
CA LYS A 132 -18.00 17.67 6.77
C LYS A 132 -17.08 17.78 5.56
N PHE A 133 -17.70 17.82 4.38
CA PHE A 133 -17.01 17.98 3.10
C PHE A 133 -17.63 19.12 2.30
N THR A 134 -16.79 19.80 1.52
CA THR A 134 -17.24 20.75 0.49
C THR A 134 -16.82 20.23 -0.86
N ARG A 135 -17.76 20.20 -1.80
CA ARG A 135 -17.48 19.81 -3.17
C ARG A 135 -16.55 20.82 -3.83
N ALA A 136 -15.34 20.37 -4.17
CA ALA A 136 -14.32 21.20 -4.81
C ALA A 136 -14.37 21.06 -6.33
N ILE A 137 -14.55 19.84 -6.84
CA ILE A 137 -14.59 19.55 -8.26
C ILE A 137 -15.78 18.62 -8.54
N SER A 138 -16.60 19.02 -9.51
CA SER A 138 -17.64 18.17 -10.08
C SER A 138 -17.74 18.41 -11.57
N PHE A 139 -18.19 17.43 -12.33
CA PHE A 139 -18.57 17.59 -13.72
C PHE A 139 -19.97 17.07 -13.95
N ASN A 140 -20.68 17.63 -14.92
CA ASN A 140 -22.04 17.26 -15.23
C ASN A 140 -22.07 16.29 -16.42
N ILE A 141 -22.80 15.17 -16.26
CA ILE A 141 -23.17 14.28 -17.36
C ILE A 141 -24.68 14.42 -17.53
N GLY A 142 -25.10 15.23 -18.49
CA GLY A 142 -26.50 15.62 -18.64
C GLY A 142 -26.98 16.41 -17.40
N SER A 143 -28.04 15.93 -16.76
CA SER A 143 -28.61 16.52 -15.53
C SER A 143 -27.92 16.03 -14.24
N PHE A 144 -26.98 15.07 -14.31
CA PHE A 144 -26.33 14.49 -13.14
C PHE A 144 -24.99 15.18 -12.86
N ALA A 145 -24.85 15.75 -11.67
CA ALA A 145 -23.56 16.25 -11.17
C ALA A 145 -22.76 15.07 -10.57
N VAL A 146 -21.67 14.70 -11.23
CA VAL A 146 -20.75 13.67 -10.74
C VAL A 146 -19.70 14.32 -9.86
N PRO A 147 -19.66 14.02 -8.55
CA PRO A 147 -18.64 14.54 -7.67
C PRO A 147 -17.29 13.89 -8.01
N VAL A 148 -16.27 14.72 -8.20
CA VAL A 148 -14.90 14.24 -8.48
C VAL A 148 -14.03 14.36 -7.24
N LEU A 149 -14.08 15.49 -6.56
CA LEU A 149 -13.27 15.76 -5.38
C LEU A 149 -14.07 16.54 -4.36
N ASP A 150 -14.21 15.97 -3.18
CA ASP A 150 -14.74 16.61 -1.99
C ASP A 150 -13.58 16.90 -1.02
N VAL A 151 -13.51 18.14 -0.49
CA VAL A 151 -12.44 18.60 0.42
C VAL A 151 -12.96 18.60 1.85
N PRO A 152 -12.23 17.99 2.80
CA PRO A 152 -12.65 17.95 4.20
C PRO A 152 -12.67 19.32 4.85
N GLN A 153 -13.66 19.57 5.72
CA GLN A 153 -13.84 20.84 6.44
C GLN A 153 -13.50 20.78 7.93
N ASN A 154 -13.33 19.58 8.49
CA ASN A 154 -12.87 19.40 9.86
C ASN A 154 -11.75 18.36 9.92
N LEU A 155 -11.06 18.28 11.07
CA LEU A 155 -9.90 17.43 11.25
C LEU A 155 -10.26 15.93 11.13
N ASN A 156 -11.40 15.52 11.68
CA ASN A 156 -11.87 14.13 11.58
C ASN A 156 -12.13 13.73 10.13
N SER A 157 -12.79 14.60 9.35
CA SER A 157 -13.01 14.40 7.92
C SER A 157 -11.69 14.40 7.12
N ALA A 158 -10.67 15.16 7.57
CA ALA A 158 -9.35 15.15 6.94
C ALA A 158 -8.64 13.80 7.13
N PHE A 159 -8.68 13.22 8.33
CA PHE A 159 -8.16 11.86 8.55
C PHE A 159 -8.94 10.81 7.77
N TYR A 160 -10.27 10.92 7.73
CA TYR A 160 -11.10 10.04 6.92
C TYR A 160 -10.77 10.13 5.43
N PHE A 161 -10.59 11.34 4.90
CA PHE A 161 -10.27 11.60 3.50
C PHE A 161 -8.98 10.91 3.04
N ILE A 162 -7.99 10.75 3.93
CA ILE A 162 -6.74 10.06 3.59
C ILE A 162 -6.99 8.61 3.14
N GLY A 163 -8.01 7.96 3.70
CA GLY A 163 -8.40 6.60 3.32
C GLY A 163 -9.26 6.51 2.06
N GLU A 164 -9.83 7.63 1.61
CA GLU A 164 -10.48 7.68 0.31
C GLU A 164 -9.44 7.44 -0.80
N GLY A 165 -9.84 6.91 -1.93
CA GLY A 165 -8.91 6.59 -3.02
C GLY A 165 -8.07 7.77 -3.52
N TRP A 166 -8.58 9.02 -3.39
CA TRP A 166 -7.97 10.21 -3.95
C TRP A 166 -6.53 10.48 -3.51
N PRO A 167 -6.15 10.45 -2.21
CA PRO A 167 -4.76 10.68 -1.82
C PRO A 167 -3.81 9.65 -2.42
N SER A 168 -4.19 8.39 -2.48
CA SER A 168 -3.37 7.35 -3.10
C SER A 168 -3.28 7.51 -4.63
N ILE A 169 -4.33 7.99 -5.30
CA ILE A 169 -4.30 8.35 -6.73
C ILE A 169 -3.35 9.53 -6.96
N LEU A 170 -3.38 10.55 -6.11
CA LEU A 170 -2.45 11.69 -6.20
C LEU A 170 -1.00 11.25 -5.99
N VAL A 171 -0.74 10.35 -5.03
CA VAL A 171 0.58 9.75 -4.83
C VAL A 171 1.01 8.99 -6.09
N ALA A 172 0.14 8.14 -6.66
CA ALA A 172 0.44 7.42 -7.89
C ALA A 172 0.74 8.38 -9.06
N GLY A 173 -0.07 9.43 -9.24
CA GLY A 173 0.14 10.46 -10.26
C GLY A 173 1.46 11.23 -10.09
N SER A 174 1.82 11.56 -8.84
CA SER A 174 3.08 12.23 -8.53
C SER A 174 4.29 11.36 -8.87
N PHE A 175 4.25 10.06 -8.52
CA PHE A 175 5.29 9.10 -8.92
C PHE A 175 5.36 8.92 -10.42
N TYR A 176 4.22 8.91 -11.12
CA TYR A 176 4.19 8.85 -12.58
C TYR A 176 4.86 10.08 -13.21
N GLY A 177 4.44 11.28 -12.80
CA GLY A 177 5.02 12.53 -13.29
C GLY A 177 6.53 12.60 -13.03
N TYR A 178 6.95 12.39 -11.78
CA TYR A 178 8.36 12.36 -11.43
C TYR A 178 9.13 11.34 -12.28
N GLY A 179 8.61 10.10 -12.37
CA GLY A 179 9.27 9.03 -13.13
C GLY A 179 9.37 9.29 -14.65
N ILE A 180 8.45 10.06 -15.23
CA ILE A 180 8.52 10.48 -16.63
C ILE A 180 9.61 11.55 -16.80
N PHE A 181 9.58 12.61 -15.97
CA PHE A 181 10.50 13.74 -16.10
C PHE A 181 11.95 13.37 -15.81
N THR A 182 12.20 12.45 -14.88
CA THR A 182 13.54 12.02 -14.48
C THR A 182 14.00 10.73 -15.15
N ASN A 183 13.15 10.09 -15.96
CA ASN A 183 13.37 8.74 -16.53
C ASN A 183 13.66 7.68 -15.45
N ASP A 184 12.99 7.78 -14.29
CA ASP A 184 13.15 6.88 -13.15
C ASP A 184 12.16 5.72 -13.23
N TYR A 185 12.67 4.48 -13.43
CA TYR A 185 11.79 3.30 -13.57
C TYR A 185 11.25 2.81 -12.23
N ARG A 186 11.94 3.06 -11.12
CA ARG A 186 11.44 2.78 -9.76
C ARG A 186 10.17 3.59 -9.50
N ALA A 187 10.20 4.90 -9.78
CA ALA A 187 9.04 5.77 -9.61
C ALA A 187 7.89 5.38 -10.56
N ARG A 188 8.18 5.14 -11.83
CA ARG A 188 7.17 4.71 -12.81
C ARG A 188 6.53 3.39 -12.44
N GLN A 189 7.32 2.43 -11.94
CA GLN A 189 6.82 1.13 -11.50
C GLN A 189 6.00 1.26 -10.22
N THR A 190 6.42 2.13 -9.28
CA THR A 190 5.64 2.45 -8.08
C THR A 190 4.25 2.99 -8.44
N SER A 191 4.18 3.92 -9.39
CA SER A 191 2.91 4.43 -9.91
C SER A 191 2.04 3.33 -10.52
N SER A 192 2.63 2.48 -11.38
CA SER A 192 1.90 1.37 -12.01
C SER A 192 1.35 0.39 -10.97
N GLN A 193 2.14 0.04 -9.96
CA GLN A 193 1.73 -0.87 -8.88
C GLN A 193 0.64 -0.25 -7.99
N LEU A 194 0.69 1.05 -7.71
CA LEU A 194 -0.38 1.76 -6.99
C LEU A 194 -1.67 1.75 -7.79
N ALA A 195 -1.61 1.98 -9.11
CA ALA A 195 -2.79 1.89 -9.97
C ALA A 195 -3.35 0.46 -10.05
N GLU A 196 -2.49 -0.56 -10.19
CA GLU A 196 -2.84 -1.98 -10.23
C GLU A 196 -3.57 -2.42 -8.96
N MET A 197 -3.04 -2.03 -7.80
CA MET A 197 -3.64 -2.43 -6.52
C MET A 197 -5.05 -1.86 -6.33
N PHE A 198 -5.39 -0.70 -6.91
CA PHE A 198 -6.76 -0.17 -6.83
C PHE A 198 -7.78 -1.10 -7.45
N PHE A 199 -7.47 -1.69 -8.60
CA PHE A 199 -8.38 -2.61 -9.27
C PHE A 199 -8.54 -3.91 -8.48
N THR A 200 -7.43 -4.54 -8.10
CA THR A 200 -7.46 -5.80 -7.33
C THR A 200 -8.12 -5.63 -5.96
N LEU A 201 -7.82 -4.51 -5.28
CA LEU A 201 -8.39 -4.21 -3.97
C LEU A 201 -9.88 -3.89 -4.07
N ALA A 202 -10.30 -3.09 -5.07
CA ALA A 202 -11.70 -2.77 -5.29
C ALA A 202 -12.53 -4.03 -5.54
N ILE A 203 -12.07 -4.92 -6.41
CA ILE A 203 -12.77 -6.19 -6.69
C ILE A 203 -12.84 -7.03 -5.40
N THR A 204 -11.71 -7.22 -4.71
CA THR A 204 -11.66 -8.08 -3.52
C THR A 204 -12.55 -7.56 -2.40
N THR A 205 -12.49 -6.25 -2.10
CA THR A 205 -13.31 -5.64 -1.04
C THR A 205 -14.78 -5.64 -1.40
N GLN A 206 -15.14 -5.31 -2.66
CA GLN A 206 -16.54 -5.30 -3.08
C GLN A 206 -17.17 -6.69 -3.06
N VAL A 207 -16.44 -7.73 -3.45
CA VAL A 207 -16.93 -9.12 -3.33
C VAL A 207 -17.26 -9.45 -1.87
N LEU A 208 -16.36 -9.15 -0.93
CA LEU A 208 -16.59 -9.41 0.49
C LEU A 208 -17.74 -8.57 1.06
N LYS A 209 -17.84 -7.30 0.70
CA LYS A 209 -18.95 -6.43 1.10
C LYS A 209 -20.31 -6.99 0.65
N ARG A 210 -20.40 -7.55 -0.56
CA ARG A 210 -21.63 -8.19 -1.06
C ARG A 210 -21.93 -9.50 -0.36
N ILE A 211 -20.91 -10.26 0.04
CA ILE A 211 -21.09 -11.52 0.79
C ILE A 211 -21.56 -11.23 2.21
N THR A 212 -21.01 -10.19 2.87
CA THR A 212 -21.25 -9.93 4.29
C THR A 212 -22.42 -8.98 4.55
N GLY A 213 -22.55 -7.92 3.76
CA GLY A 213 -23.62 -6.94 3.87
C GLY A 213 -23.69 -6.28 5.25
N ARG A 214 -22.55 -5.90 5.85
CA ARG A 214 -22.54 -5.34 7.20
C ARG A 214 -22.95 -3.87 7.22
N GLN A 215 -23.84 -3.53 8.14
CA GLN A 215 -24.32 -2.18 8.36
C GLN A 215 -23.26 -1.30 9.05
N SER A 216 -23.15 -0.04 8.60
CA SER A 216 -22.29 0.97 9.24
C SER A 216 -22.83 1.43 10.59
N PRO A 217 -21.96 1.78 11.58
CA PRO A 217 -22.39 2.21 12.91
C PRO A 217 -23.41 3.36 12.89
N PHE A 218 -23.21 4.38 12.05
CA PHE A 218 -24.08 5.56 12.02
C PHE A 218 -25.50 5.29 11.53
N ASN A 219 -25.74 4.16 10.84
CA ASN A 219 -27.07 3.71 10.41
C ASN A 219 -27.65 2.62 11.33
N SER A 220 -26.84 2.09 12.24
CA SER A 220 -27.26 0.96 13.05
C SER A 220 -28.12 1.38 14.23
N THR A 221 -29.21 0.64 14.42
CA THR A 221 -30.07 0.72 15.63
C THR A 221 -29.81 -0.43 16.60
N THR A 222 -28.99 -1.40 16.21
CA THR A 222 -28.63 -2.56 17.01
C THR A 222 -27.14 -2.53 17.39
N PRO A 223 -26.75 -2.94 18.61
CA PRO A 223 -25.34 -3.02 19.00
C PRO A 223 -24.53 -3.91 18.06
N GLY A 224 -23.40 -3.39 17.53
CA GLY A 224 -22.53 -4.12 16.61
C GLY A 224 -22.99 -4.15 15.15
N GLY A 225 -24.17 -3.59 14.85
CA GLY A 225 -24.72 -3.52 13.51
C GLY A 225 -25.31 -4.84 13.00
N GLU A 226 -26.16 -4.74 12.01
CA GLU A 226 -26.77 -5.90 11.36
C GLU A 226 -25.92 -6.41 10.20
N TRP A 227 -26.11 -7.69 9.85
CA TRP A 227 -25.45 -8.35 8.74
C TRP A 227 -26.51 -8.83 7.76
N HIS A 228 -26.45 -8.37 6.51
CA HIS A 228 -27.40 -8.69 5.44
C HIS A 228 -26.67 -9.36 4.27
N PRO A 229 -26.23 -10.61 4.42
CA PRO A 229 -25.44 -11.29 3.41
C PRO A 229 -26.21 -11.44 2.11
N PHE A 230 -25.49 -11.27 0.99
CA PHE A 230 -26.04 -11.43 -0.37
C PHE A 230 -27.23 -10.52 -0.68
N THR A 231 -27.24 -9.30 -0.13
CA THR A 231 -28.28 -8.29 -0.44
C THR A 231 -28.42 -8.07 -1.95
N LYS A 232 -29.66 -8.00 -2.42
CA LYS A 232 -29.95 -7.74 -3.84
C LYS A 232 -29.26 -6.45 -4.31
N PRO A 233 -28.65 -6.43 -5.52
CA PRO A 233 -27.90 -5.26 -6.00
C PRO A 233 -28.68 -3.95 -5.99
N SER A 234 -29.98 -3.99 -6.33
CA SER A 234 -30.86 -2.81 -6.31
C SER A 234 -31.07 -2.24 -4.90
N VAL A 235 -31.25 -3.13 -3.90
CA VAL A 235 -31.42 -2.74 -2.50
C VAL A 235 -30.12 -2.18 -1.94
N TYR A 236 -28.99 -2.84 -2.23
CA TYR A 236 -27.67 -2.38 -1.83
C TYR A 236 -27.36 -0.98 -2.39
N GLN A 237 -27.66 -0.73 -3.67
CA GLN A 237 -27.39 0.57 -4.30
C GLN A 237 -28.30 1.69 -3.80
N ALA A 238 -29.49 1.36 -3.29
CA ALA A 238 -30.42 2.34 -2.75
C ALA A 238 -29.92 2.94 -1.41
N ASP A 239 -29.21 2.13 -0.60
CA ASP A 239 -28.62 2.58 0.66
C ASP A 239 -27.32 1.79 0.97
N VAL A 240 -26.24 2.21 0.34
CA VAL A 240 -24.94 1.52 0.39
C VAL A 240 -24.43 1.38 1.82
N SER A 241 -24.65 2.38 2.66
CA SER A 241 -24.14 2.43 4.04
C SER A 241 -24.76 1.39 4.98
N ASN A 242 -25.90 0.83 4.61
CA ASN A 242 -26.52 -0.30 5.32
C ASN A 242 -25.86 -1.65 5.02
N TYR A 243 -24.91 -1.72 4.07
CA TYR A 243 -24.39 -3.01 3.59
C TYR A 243 -22.89 -3.06 3.36
N ASP A 244 -22.15 -1.96 3.54
CA ASP A 244 -20.78 -1.87 3.04
C ASP A 244 -19.70 -1.63 4.11
N ALA A 245 -20.02 -1.81 5.40
CA ALA A 245 -19.05 -1.58 6.45
C ALA A 245 -17.89 -2.59 6.44
N PHE A 246 -18.16 -3.87 6.16
CA PHE A 246 -17.15 -4.93 6.26
C PHE A 246 -16.72 -5.48 4.89
N PRO A 247 -15.41 -5.57 4.62
CA PRO A 247 -14.28 -4.98 5.35
C PRO A 247 -14.06 -3.50 4.99
N SER A 248 -13.28 -2.78 5.80
CA SER A 248 -12.95 -1.38 5.54
C SER A 248 -12.08 -1.20 4.28
N GLY A 249 -12.65 -0.61 3.23
CA GLY A 249 -11.90 -0.27 2.01
C GLY A 249 -10.82 0.78 2.26
N HIS A 250 -11.08 1.74 3.12
CA HIS A 250 -10.15 2.82 3.49
C HIS A 250 -8.86 2.29 4.11
N LEU A 251 -8.95 1.41 5.12
CA LEU A 251 -7.76 0.81 5.73
C LEU A 251 -7.03 -0.12 4.78
N ALA A 252 -7.75 -0.87 3.94
CA ALA A 252 -7.13 -1.71 2.93
C ALA A 252 -6.32 -0.88 1.93
N THR A 253 -6.83 0.27 1.48
CA THR A 253 -6.14 1.18 0.56
C THR A 253 -4.85 1.73 1.16
N ILE A 254 -4.90 2.25 2.39
CA ILE A 254 -3.69 2.79 3.05
C ILE A 254 -2.66 1.69 3.29
N MET A 255 -3.10 0.51 3.76
CA MET A 255 -2.19 -0.61 3.99
C MET A 255 -1.50 -1.07 2.70
N ALA A 256 -2.22 -1.15 1.59
CA ALA A 256 -1.66 -1.50 0.29
C ALA A 256 -0.67 -0.43 -0.19
N THR A 257 -1.03 0.86 -0.06
CA THR A 257 -0.16 1.99 -0.40
C THR A 257 1.14 1.96 0.39
N VAL A 258 1.07 1.82 1.72
CA VAL A 258 2.26 1.71 2.59
C VAL A 258 3.10 0.48 2.24
N THR A 259 2.46 -0.64 1.91
CA THR A 259 3.14 -1.87 1.50
C THR A 259 3.94 -1.66 0.22
N ILE A 260 3.34 -1.03 -0.80
CA ILE A 260 3.99 -0.74 -2.08
C ILE A 260 5.13 0.25 -1.89
N LEU A 261 4.87 1.38 -1.22
CA LEU A 261 5.90 2.40 -0.99
C LEU A 261 7.07 1.85 -0.20
N SER A 262 6.83 1.13 0.91
CA SER A 262 7.91 0.56 1.72
C SER A 262 8.65 -0.60 1.02
N GLY A 263 8.02 -1.28 0.09
CA GLY A 263 8.65 -2.33 -0.72
C GLY A 263 9.54 -1.78 -1.82
N ASN A 264 9.14 -0.67 -2.44
CA ASN A 264 9.93 0.00 -3.48
C ASN A 264 11.04 0.89 -2.90
N TYR A 265 10.82 1.46 -1.72
CA TYR A 265 11.77 2.37 -1.04
C TYR A 265 12.14 1.83 0.36
N PRO A 266 12.76 0.64 0.46
CA PRO A 266 13.06 -0.01 1.74
C PRO A 266 14.12 0.73 2.57
N ASP A 267 14.92 1.56 1.94
CA ASP A 267 15.91 2.47 2.53
C ASP A 267 15.26 3.64 3.30
N SER A 268 14.00 3.97 3.00
CA SER A 268 13.28 5.01 3.72
C SER A 268 12.74 4.49 5.07
N LYS A 269 13.32 4.98 6.16
CA LYS A 269 12.92 4.62 7.53
C LYS A 269 11.58 5.22 7.96
N PHE A 270 11.07 6.22 7.23
CA PHE A 270 9.87 6.98 7.59
C PHE A 270 8.57 6.40 7.03
N ILE A 271 8.60 5.73 5.88
CA ILE A 271 7.38 5.25 5.20
C ILE A 271 6.50 4.39 6.13
N LYS A 272 7.08 3.41 6.81
CA LYS A 272 6.33 2.52 7.70
C LYS A 272 5.79 3.23 8.94
N PRO A 273 6.60 3.93 9.76
CA PRO A 273 6.09 4.63 10.94
C PRO A 273 5.02 5.65 10.58
N VAL A 274 5.27 6.51 9.60
CA VAL A 274 4.31 7.52 9.16
C VAL A 274 3.04 6.87 8.61
N GLY A 275 3.17 5.88 7.74
CA GLY A 275 2.04 5.18 7.14
C GLY A 275 1.17 4.48 8.17
N TYR A 276 1.77 3.79 9.15
CA TYR A 276 1.01 3.13 10.21
C TYR A 276 0.37 4.12 11.20
N SER A 277 1.02 5.26 11.48
CA SER A 277 0.42 6.32 12.27
C SER A 277 -0.80 6.92 11.57
N ILE A 278 -0.69 7.20 10.28
CA ILE A 278 -1.82 7.66 9.45
C ILE A 278 -2.95 6.62 9.47
N MET A 279 -2.62 5.33 9.32
CA MET A 279 -3.61 4.25 9.36
C MET A 279 -4.32 4.17 10.72
N GLY A 280 -3.61 4.39 11.83
CA GLY A 280 -4.20 4.48 13.18
C GLY A 280 -5.15 5.67 13.34
N LEU A 281 -4.74 6.86 12.88
CA LEU A 281 -5.57 8.08 12.91
C LEU A 281 -6.81 7.92 12.03
N LEU A 282 -6.67 7.34 10.84
CA LEU A 282 -7.79 7.02 9.96
C LEU A 282 -8.77 6.04 10.62
N GLY A 283 -8.24 4.94 11.20
CA GLY A 283 -9.08 3.95 11.89
C GLY A 283 -9.87 4.58 13.04
N TYR A 284 -9.21 5.41 13.85
CA TYR A 284 -9.87 6.16 14.90
C TYR A 284 -10.95 7.11 14.35
N ALA A 285 -10.63 7.89 13.31
CA ALA A 285 -11.58 8.83 12.71
C ALA A 285 -12.83 8.13 12.16
N MET A 286 -12.67 6.92 11.59
CA MET A 286 -13.79 6.13 11.08
C MET A 286 -14.70 5.56 12.20
N MET A 287 -14.16 5.24 13.36
CA MET A 287 -14.97 4.91 14.53
C MET A 287 -15.64 6.17 15.10
N ASN A 288 -14.93 7.27 15.21
CA ASN A 288 -15.47 8.51 15.75
C ASN A 288 -16.66 9.03 14.93
N ASN A 289 -16.59 8.94 13.58
CA ASN A 289 -17.68 9.34 12.69
C ASN A 289 -18.71 8.23 12.40
N GLY A 290 -18.54 7.04 12.99
CA GLY A 290 -19.48 5.94 12.86
C GLY A 290 -19.52 5.26 11.49
N VAL A 291 -18.48 5.37 10.67
CA VAL A 291 -18.45 4.73 9.33
C VAL A 291 -18.10 3.25 9.40
N HIS A 292 -17.15 2.89 10.27
CA HIS A 292 -16.68 1.52 10.42
C HIS A 292 -16.62 1.09 11.87
N TRP A 293 -16.81 -0.20 12.09
CA TRP A 293 -16.58 -0.91 13.33
C TRP A 293 -15.10 -1.31 13.45
N ALA A 294 -14.62 -1.52 14.68
CA ALA A 294 -13.26 -2.04 14.89
C ALA A 294 -13.05 -3.42 14.24
N GLY A 295 -14.08 -4.25 14.26
CA GLY A 295 -14.09 -5.59 13.63
C GLY A 295 -13.91 -5.56 12.11
N ASP A 296 -14.12 -4.42 11.43
CA ASP A 296 -13.94 -4.29 9.99
C ASP A 296 -12.46 -4.17 9.58
N TYR A 297 -11.54 -3.98 10.54
CA TYR A 297 -10.15 -3.58 10.28
C TYR A 297 -9.19 -4.74 10.02
N PRO A 298 -9.17 -5.86 10.79
CA PRO A 298 -8.14 -6.88 10.60
C PRO A 298 -8.12 -7.47 9.20
N ILE A 299 -9.28 -7.86 8.69
CA ILE A 299 -9.41 -8.41 7.34
C ILE A 299 -9.07 -7.35 6.28
N ALA A 300 -9.48 -6.10 6.47
CA ALA A 300 -9.12 -4.99 5.57
C ALA A 300 -7.60 -4.81 5.46
N ILE A 301 -6.89 -4.80 6.60
CA ILE A 301 -5.43 -4.70 6.65
C ILE A 301 -4.77 -5.89 5.94
N ALA A 302 -5.27 -7.11 6.17
CA ALA A 302 -4.74 -8.31 5.52
C ALA A 302 -4.94 -8.30 4.00
N ILE A 303 -6.11 -7.84 3.53
CA ILE A 303 -6.38 -7.66 2.10
C ILE A 303 -5.43 -6.62 1.51
N GLY A 304 -5.33 -5.44 2.12
CA GLY A 304 -4.45 -4.37 1.65
C GLY A 304 -2.99 -4.81 1.58
N TYR A 305 -2.49 -5.49 2.62
CA TYR A 305 -1.14 -6.06 2.61
C TYR A 305 -0.94 -7.07 1.47
N THR A 306 -1.89 -7.99 1.29
CA THR A 306 -1.80 -9.04 0.27
C THR A 306 -1.83 -8.45 -1.14
N CYS A 307 -2.79 -7.55 -1.44
CA CYS A 307 -2.85 -6.85 -2.73
C CYS A 307 -1.58 -6.02 -3.00
N GLY A 308 -1.09 -5.29 -1.99
CA GLY A 308 0.16 -4.54 -2.10
C GLY A 308 1.38 -5.44 -2.37
N LYS A 309 1.45 -6.63 -1.74
CA LYS A 309 2.53 -7.61 -2.00
C LYS A 309 2.43 -8.24 -3.39
N ILE A 310 1.22 -8.48 -3.88
CA ILE A 310 0.99 -8.98 -5.24
C ILE A 310 1.45 -7.94 -6.25
N ALA A 311 0.99 -6.70 -6.14
CA ALA A 311 1.41 -5.60 -7.03
C ALA A 311 2.93 -5.41 -7.03
N LEU A 312 3.59 -5.48 -5.86
CA LEU A 312 5.06 -5.44 -5.74
C LEU A 312 5.76 -6.59 -6.48
N SER A 313 5.13 -7.75 -6.65
CA SER A 313 5.73 -8.88 -7.36
C SER A 313 5.86 -8.63 -8.86
N HIS A 314 5.14 -7.64 -9.39
CA HIS A 314 5.22 -7.21 -10.77
C HIS A 314 6.26 -6.09 -10.93
N GLY A 315 7.08 -6.20 -11.95
CA GLY A 315 8.01 -5.14 -12.35
C GLY A 315 9.23 -4.89 -11.44
N GLN A 316 9.34 -5.60 -10.31
CA GLN A 316 10.45 -5.50 -9.37
C GLN A 316 11.10 -6.87 -9.14
N LYS A 317 12.43 -6.89 -9.01
CA LYS A 317 13.19 -8.08 -8.62
C LYS A 317 14.33 -7.72 -7.68
N LYS A 318 14.45 -8.44 -6.56
CA LYS A 318 15.60 -8.34 -5.67
C LYS A 318 16.76 -9.14 -6.27
N ILE A 319 17.95 -8.52 -6.33
CA ILE A 319 19.17 -9.10 -6.87
C ILE A 319 20.22 -9.08 -5.75
N SER A 320 20.84 -10.24 -5.49
CA SER A 320 22.02 -10.32 -4.65
C SER A 320 23.23 -9.92 -5.50
N LYS A 321 24.02 -8.97 -5.01
CA LYS A 321 25.31 -8.66 -5.61
C LYS A 321 26.24 -9.84 -5.35
N PRO A 322 27.08 -10.25 -6.32
CA PRO A 322 28.13 -11.19 -6.01
C PRO A 322 28.96 -10.60 -4.87
N SER A 323 29.17 -11.39 -3.82
CA SER A 323 30.09 -10.96 -2.76
C SER A 323 31.40 -10.58 -3.45
N LYS A 324 31.91 -9.37 -3.18
CA LYS A 324 33.29 -9.08 -3.55
C LYS A 324 34.12 -10.19 -2.93
N VAL A 325 34.73 -11.01 -3.76
CA VAL A 325 35.66 -12.02 -3.29
C VAL A 325 36.67 -11.27 -2.43
N SER A 326 36.51 -11.41 -1.13
CA SER A 326 37.35 -10.68 -0.17
C SER A 326 38.73 -11.29 -0.20
N GLY A 327 39.60 -10.59 -0.90
CA GLY A 327 41.03 -10.78 -0.77
C GLY A 327 41.56 -12.00 -1.50
N TYR A 328 42.57 -11.77 -2.30
CA TYR A 328 43.49 -12.80 -2.74
C TYR A 328 44.00 -13.56 -1.51
N LYS A 329 43.65 -14.84 -1.40
CA LYS A 329 44.30 -15.69 -0.39
C LYS A 329 45.65 -16.12 -0.99
N SER A 330 46.71 -15.57 -0.47
CA SER A 330 48.05 -16.02 -0.76
C SER A 330 48.52 -16.98 0.32
N SER A 331 49.06 -18.09 -0.05
CA SER A 331 49.69 -19.02 0.85
C SER A 331 51.06 -19.42 0.28
N LEU A 332 52.08 -19.35 1.13
CA LEU A 332 53.41 -19.80 0.84
C LEU A 332 53.60 -21.12 1.57
N MET A 333 53.91 -22.19 0.83
CA MET A 333 54.09 -23.52 1.39
C MET A 333 55.43 -24.08 0.98
N PRO A 334 56.18 -24.73 1.90
CA PRO A 334 57.37 -25.47 1.51
C PRO A 334 56.95 -26.63 0.55
N MET A 335 57.74 -26.81 -0.50
CA MET A 335 57.50 -27.83 -1.52
C MET A 335 58.78 -28.66 -1.69
N PHE A 336 58.65 -29.99 -1.73
CA PHE A 336 59.75 -30.88 -2.03
C PHE A 336 59.83 -31.08 -3.54
N LEU A 337 60.97 -30.86 -4.09
CA LEU A 337 61.30 -31.03 -5.52
C LEU A 337 62.17 -32.27 -5.71
N GLY A 338 61.58 -33.46 -5.77
CA GLY A 338 62.29 -34.73 -5.93
C GLY A 338 63.05 -35.14 -4.66
N GLN A 339 64.04 -36.08 -4.80
CA GLN A 339 64.69 -36.72 -3.65
C GLN A 339 65.60 -35.81 -2.83
N ASN A 340 66.10 -34.68 -3.38
CA ASN A 340 67.00 -33.77 -2.66
C ASN A 340 66.76 -32.27 -2.90
N GLY A 341 65.62 -31.86 -3.40
CA GLY A 341 65.32 -30.43 -3.68
C GLY A 341 64.24 -29.87 -2.77
N TYR A 342 64.51 -28.68 -2.17
CA TYR A 342 63.51 -27.91 -1.40
C TYR A 342 63.15 -26.67 -2.19
N GLY A 343 61.82 -26.33 -2.26
CA GLY A 343 61.32 -25.14 -2.90
C GLY A 343 60.18 -24.49 -2.09
N LEU A 344 59.75 -23.32 -2.49
CA LEU A 344 58.58 -22.62 -1.96
C LEU A 344 57.50 -22.51 -3.04
N SER A 345 56.33 -23.03 -2.75
CA SER A 345 55.16 -22.88 -3.61
C SER A 345 54.35 -21.68 -3.13
N TYR A 346 54.09 -20.75 -4.05
CA TYR A 346 53.20 -19.62 -3.82
C TYR A 346 51.84 -19.87 -4.53
N ARG A 347 50.77 -19.99 -3.74
CA ARG A 347 49.41 -20.17 -4.28
C ARG A 347 48.63 -18.86 -4.10
N LEU A 348 48.16 -18.31 -5.20
CA LEU A 348 47.20 -17.21 -5.26
C LEU A 348 45.86 -17.80 -5.64
N THR A 349 44.83 -17.59 -4.78
CA THR A 349 43.46 -17.98 -5.07
C THR A 349 42.65 -16.70 -5.25
N PHE A 350 41.99 -16.60 -6.40
CA PHE A 350 41.16 -15.45 -6.81
C PHE A 350 39.69 -15.70 -6.47
#